data_b33da7553422c9bb8556ba900074d1f0
#
_entry.id   b33da7553422c9bb8556ba900074d1f0
#
_cell.length_a   1.000
_cell.length_b   1.000
_cell.length_c   1.000
_cell.angle_alpha   90.00
_cell.angle_beta   90.00
_cell.angle_gamma   90.00
#
_symmetry.space_group_name_H-M   'P 1'
#
loop_
_entity.id
_entity.type
_entity.pdbx_description
1 polymer ?
#
loop_
_entity_poly.entity_id
_entity_poly.type
_entity_poly.pdbx_seq_one_letter_code
_entity_poly.pdbx_strand_id
1 'polypeptide(L)'
;EPGLRRFSALMKLEPFQRGMRELAPTVWFTALRRVQNPHRAALDVVGYDEQFGTLKISPFFEATDADLDAYLSAHDLPNEWDYHDPAKADEKRECGLHAAWGRRSSAA
;
A
#
# COMPACT_ATOMS: atom_id res chain seq x y z
N GLU A 1 -1.14 19.07 3.76
CA GLU A 1 -1.18 19.59 5.13
C GLU A 1 0.03 19.08 5.93
N PRO A 2 0.80 20.01 6.61
CA PRO A 2 2.04 19.61 7.31
C PRO A 2 1.80 18.61 8.45
N GLY A 3 0.74 18.78 9.25
CA GLY A 3 0.41 17.88 10.35
C GLY A 3 0.12 16.46 9.91
N LEU A 4 -0.62 16.30 8.82
CA LEU A 4 -0.96 14.99 8.26
C LEU A 4 0.27 14.28 7.69
N ARG A 5 1.18 15.03 7.05
CA ARG A 5 2.44 14.48 6.54
C ARG A 5 3.33 14.00 7.68
N ARG A 6 3.43 14.79 8.75
CA ARG A 6 4.20 14.41 9.94
C ARG A 6 3.62 13.15 10.59
N PHE A 7 2.30 13.09 10.72
CA PHE A 7 1.61 11.90 11.22
C PHE A 7 1.96 10.66 10.39
N SER A 8 1.81 10.73 9.06
CA SER A 8 2.14 9.61 8.17
C SER A 8 3.60 9.21 8.27
N ALA A 9 4.52 10.19 8.35
CA ALA A 9 5.94 9.91 8.48
C ALA A 9 6.28 9.15 9.77
N LEU A 10 5.72 9.59 10.90
CA LEU A 10 6.02 9.00 12.21
C LEU A 10 5.31 7.67 12.45
N MET A 11 4.06 7.54 11.98
CA MET A 11 3.21 6.41 12.30
C MET A 11 3.28 5.28 11.27
N LYS A 12 3.66 5.58 10.05
CA LYS A 12 3.65 4.60 8.95
C LYS A 12 5.00 4.47 8.26
N LEU A 13 5.57 5.56 7.76
CA LEU A 13 6.77 5.50 6.94
C LEU A 13 8.01 5.11 7.74
N GLU A 14 8.25 5.75 8.88
CA GLU A 14 9.42 5.47 9.69
C GLU A 14 9.44 4.01 10.20
N PRO A 15 8.37 3.49 10.84
CA PRO A 15 8.36 2.10 11.28
C PRO A 15 8.54 1.12 10.13
N PHE A 16 7.92 1.35 9.00
CA PHE A 16 8.06 0.50 7.82
C PHE A 16 9.50 0.51 7.28
N GLN A 17 10.09 1.68 7.12
CA GLN A 17 11.46 1.83 6.63
C GLN A 17 12.47 1.20 7.60
N ARG A 18 12.26 1.38 8.89
CA ARG A 18 13.10 0.77 9.92
C ARG A 18 12.99 -0.76 9.88
N GLY A 19 11.78 -1.30 9.79
CA GLY A 19 11.56 -2.73 9.65
C GLY A 19 12.24 -3.32 8.40
N MET A 20 12.12 -2.64 7.27
CA MET A 20 12.77 -3.07 6.03
C MET A 20 14.30 -3.07 6.14
N ARG A 21 14.88 -2.07 6.81
CA ARG A 21 16.33 -2.03 7.03
C ARG A 21 16.80 -3.11 7.99
N GLU A 22 16.07 -3.33 9.09
CA GLU A 22 16.45 -4.32 10.11
C GLU A 22 16.32 -5.75 9.59
N LEU A 23 15.22 -6.06 8.90
CA LEU A 23 14.95 -7.40 8.39
C LEU A 23 15.70 -7.68 7.09
N ALA A 24 16.02 -6.65 6.32
CA ALA A 24 16.70 -6.74 5.02
C ALA A 24 16.15 -7.85 4.12
N PRO A 25 14.82 -7.91 3.87
CA PRO A 25 14.25 -9.00 3.09
C PRO A 25 14.71 -8.92 1.63
N THR A 26 14.93 -10.06 1.01
CA THR A 26 15.19 -10.14 -0.44
C THR A 26 13.89 -10.04 -1.25
N VAL A 27 12.80 -10.52 -0.68
CA VAL A 27 11.45 -10.49 -1.27
C VAL A 27 10.46 -10.11 -0.18
N TRP A 28 9.46 -9.31 -0.51
CA TRP A 28 8.31 -9.07 0.37
C TRP A 28 7.00 -9.08 -0.41
N PHE A 29 5.94 -9.48 0.26
CA PHE A 29 4.62 -9.60 -0.31
C PHE A 29 3.74 -8.43 0.07
N THR A 30 2.91 -7.99 -0.87
CA THR A 30 1.92 -6.95 -0.62
C THR A 30 0.52 -7.45 -0.97
N ALA A 31 -0.49 -6.78 -0.43
CA ALA A 31 -1.88 -7.02 -0.76
C ALA A 31 -2.43 -6.01 -1.78
N LEU A 32 -1.56 -5.40 -2.58
CA LEU A 32 -1.96 -4.43 -3.60
C LEU A 32 -2.80 -5.10 -4.68
N ARG A 33 -3.83 -4.40 -5.14
CA ARG A 33 -4.70 -4.85 -6.22
C ARG A 33 -4.84 -3.75 -7.26
N ARG A 34 -4.86 -4.13 -8.53
CA ARG A 34 -4.99 -3.22 -9.68
C ARG A 34 -6.23 -2.34 -9.57
N VAL A 35 -7.35 -2.89 -9.11
CA VAL A 35 -8.66 -2.23 -9.07
C VAL A 35 -8.79 -1.17 -7.97
N GLN A 36 -7.85 -1.08 -7.04
CA GLN A 36 -7.97 -0.20 -5.87
C GLN A 36 -7.88 1.29 -6.23
N ASN A 37 -7.02 1.66 -7.16
CA ASN A 37 -6.93 3.03 -7.67
C ASN A 37 -6.07 3.09 -8.95
N PRO A 38 -6.11 4.22 -9.71
CA PRO A 38 -5.35 4.35 -10.96
C PRO A 38 -3.83 4.24 -10.77
N HIS A 39 -3.28 4.71 -9.66
CA HIS A 39 -1.85 4.57 -9.37
C HIS A 39 -1.45 3.10 -9.29
N ARG A 40 -2.25 2.29 -8.60
CA ARG A 40 -1.98 0.85 -8.46
C ARG A 40 -2.20 0.10 -9.77
N ALA A 41 -3.14 0.55 -10.60
CA ALA A 41 -3.37 -0.04 -11.92
C ALA A 41 -2.15 0.04 -12.85
N ALA A 42 -1.28 1.03 -12.63
CA ALA A 42 -0.05 1.21 -13.40
C ALA A 42 1.14 0.39 -12.88
N LEU A 43 0.98 -0.31 -11.76
CA LEU A 43 2.02 -1.17 -11.19
C LEU A 43 1.99 -2.57 -11.84
N ASP A 44 2.87 -3.44 -11.39
CA ASP A 44 2.96 -4.81 -11.85
C ASP A 44 2.86 -5.79 -10.67
N VAL A 45 2.59 -7.06 -10.98
CA VAL A 45 2.54 -8.13 -9.98
C VAL A 45 3.90 -8.27 -9.27
N VAL A 46 4.99 -8.17 -10.03
CA VAL A 46 6.35 -8.20 -9.51
C VAL A 46 7.03 -6.88 -9.83
N GLY A 47 7.56 -6.22 -8.83
CA GLY A 47 8.32 -4.99 -8.98
C GLY A 47 9.62 -5.04 -8.20
N TYR A 48 10.59 -4.26 -8.62
CA TYR A 48 11.83 -4.06 -7.87
C TYR A 48 11.74 -2.75 -7.10
N ASP A 49 11.98 -2.83 -5.81
CA ASP A 49 12.02 -1.66 -4.94
C ASP A 49 13.47 -1.18 -4.81
N GLU A 50 13.80 -0.12 -5.52
CA GLU A 50 15.16 0.44 -5.52
C GLU A 50 15.56 1.03 -4.16
N GLN A 51 14.59 1.52 -3.40
CA GLN A 51 14.86 2.14 -2.10
C GLN A 51 15.43 1.12 -1.11
N PHE A 52 14.93 -0.11 -1.13
CA PHE A 52 15.34 -1.17 -0.20
C PHE A 52 16.14 -2.29 -0.88
N GLY A 53 16.30 -2.25 -2.20
CA GLY A 53 17.00 -3.29 -2.93
C GLY A 53 16.32 -4.65 -2.86
N THR A 54 14.99 -4.70 -2.95
CA THR A 54 14.19 -5.91 -2.72
C THR A 54 13.14 -6.10 -3.82
N LEU A 55 12.76 -7.35 -4.06
CA LEU A 55 11.62 -7.67 -4.90
C LEU A 55 10.33 -7.52 -4.11
N LYS A 56 9.34 -6.92 -4.75
CA LYS A 56 8.01 -6.70 -4.22
C LYS A 56 7.03 -7.52 -5.05
N ILE A 57 6.31 -8.42 -4.41
CA ILE A 57 5.36 -9.32 -5.07
C ILE A 57 3.97 -9.09 -4.53
N SER A 58 3.01 -8.88 -5.43
CA SER A 58 1.60 -8.64 -5.11
C SER A 58 0.75 -9.80 -5.65
N PRO A 59 0.59 -10.90 -4.90
CA PRO A 59 -0.09 -12.11 -5.41
C PRO A 59 -1.56 -11.89 -5.77
N PHE A 60 -2.23 -10.92 -5.13
CA PHE A 60 -3.63 -10.62 -5.36
C PHE A 60 -3.85 -9.48 -6.36
N PHE A 61 -2.81 -9.10 -7.09
CA PHE A 61 -2.84 -7.91 -7.95
C PHE A 61 -4.01 -7.90 -8.93
N GLU A 62 -4.35 -9.03 -9.51
CA GLU A 62 -5.45 -9.17 -10.47
C GLU A 62 -6.80 -9.49 -9.80
N ALA A 63 -6.85 -9.69 -8.48
CA ALA A 63 -8.09 -10.02 -7.77
C ALA A 63 -9.05 -8.83 -7.74
N THR A 64 -10.32 -9.11 -8.02
CA THR A 64 -11.41 -8.13 -7.93
C THR A 64 -11.97 -8.07 -6.51
N ASP A 65 -12.80 -7.05 -6.24
CA ASP A 65 -13.53 -6.98 -4.96
C ASP A 65 -14.44 -8.20 -4.78
N ALA A 66 -15.08 -8.66 -5.86
CA ALA A 66 -15.92 -9.86 -5.81
C ALA A 66 -15.11 -11.13 -5.47
N ASP A 67 -13.88 -11.25 -5.99
CA ASP A 67 -13.00 -12.37 -5.65
C ASP A 67 -12.67 -12.40 -4.15
N LEU A 68 -12.34 -11.24 -3.58
CA LEU A 68 -12.05 -11.14 -2.15
C LEU A 68 -13.29 -11.42 -1.29
N ASP A 69 -14.43 -10.86 -1.64
CA ASP A 69 -15.68 -11.10 -0.91
C ASP A 69 -16.04 -12.59 -0.92
N ALA A 70 -15.89 -13.24 -2.07
CA ALA A 70 -16.14 -14.67 -2.19
C ALA A 70 -15.18 -15.48 -1.31
N TYR A 71 -13.92 -15.11 -1.28
CA TYR A 71 -12.92 -15.79 -0.43
C TYR A 71 -13.24 -15.63 1.06
N LEU A 72 -13.50 -14.40 1.48
CA LEU A 72 -13.81 -14.10 2.88
C LEU A 72 -15.07 -14.85 3.34
N SER A 73 -16.10 -14.90 2.49
CA SER A 73 -17.35 -15.64 2.78
C SER A 73 -17.14 -17.14 2.83
N ALA A 74 -16.36 -17.69 1.89
CA ALA A 74 -16.11 -19.13 1.83
C ALA A 74 -15.34 -19.66 3.05
N HIS A 75 -14.50 -18.81 3.66
CA HIS A 75 -13.67 -19.16 4.82
C HIS A 75 -14.18 -18.57 6.13
N ASP A 76 -15.36 -17.96 6.13
CA ASP A 76 -15.97 -17.32 7.29
C ASP A 76 -15.02 -16.36 8.00
N LEU A 77 -14.34 -15.52 7.21
CA LEU A 77 -13.39 -14.54 7.72
C LEU A 77 -14.05 -13.18 7.90
N PRO A 78 -13.65 -12.42 8.94
CA PRO A 78 -14.21 -11.09 9.17
C PRO A 78 -13.78 -10.11 8.09
N ASN A 79 -14.64 -9.11 7.82
CA ASN A 79 -14.33 -8.02 6.91
C ASN A 79 -14.58 -6.68 7.61
N GLU A 80 -13.74 -5.70 7.37
CA GLU A 80 -13.89 -4.35 7.89
C GLU A 80 -14.62 -3.47 6.88
N TRP A 81 -15.90 -3.28 7.08
CA TRP A 81 -16.76 -2.51 6.17
C TRP A 81 -16.58 -1.00 6.30
N ASP A 82 -16.19 -0.54 7.49
CA ASP A 82 -16.04 0.88 7.82
C ASP A 82 -14.58 1.30 7.93
N TYR A 83 -13.69 0.62 7.21
CA TYR A 83 -12.27 0.96 7.24
C TYR A 83 -12.04 2.39 6.79
N HIS A 84 -11.44 3.18 7.67
CA HIS A 84 -11.15 4.59 7.45
C HIS A 84 -9.73 4.92 7.88
N ASP A 85 -8.97 5.52 6.98
CA ASP A 85 -7.64 6.06 7.27
C ASP A 85 -7.72 7.59 7.20
N PRO A 86 -7.55 8.31 8.32
CA PRO A 86 -7.60 9.78 8.32
C PRO A 86 -6.61 10.43 7.37
N ALA A 87 -5.48 9.79 7.10
CA ALA A 87 -4.45 10.31 6.20
C ALA A 87 -4.86 10.30 4.73
N LYS A 88 -5.93 9.59 4.38
CA LYS A 88 -6.43 9.47 3.00
C LYS A 88 -7.84 9.99 2.79
N ALA A 89 -8.44 10.58 3.82
CA ALA A 89 -9.84 11.02 3.79
C ALA A 89 -10.14 11.94 2.60
N ASP A 90 -9.23 12.87 2.29
CA ASP A 90 -9.41 13.85 1.23
C ASP A 90 -9.07 13.32 -0.17
N GLU A 91 -8.38 12.20 -0.27
CA GLU A 91 -7.83 11.71 -1.52
C GLU A 91 -8.44 10.38 -1.98
N LYS A 92 -9.40 9.86 -1.24
CA LYS A 92 -10.08 8.59 -1.51
C LYS A 92 -9.12 7.43 -1.78
N ARG A 93 -8.02 7.38 -1.03
CA ARG A 93 -7.01 6.33 -1.11
C ARG A 93 -7.12 5.36 0.05
N GLU A 94 -6.75 4.11 -0.18
CA GLU A 94 -6.82 3.07 0.84
C GLU A 94 -5.63 3.09 1.81
N CYS A 95 -4.52 3.72 1.44
CA CYS A 95 -3.32 3.80 2.27
C CYS A 95 -2.71 5.19 2.23
N GLY A 96 -2.46 5.77 3.41
CA GLY A 96 -1.84 7.09 3.55
C GLY A 96 -0.36 7.13 3.17
N LEU A 97 0.31 5.99 2.98
CA LEU A 97 1.72 5.93 2.59
C LEU A 97 2.01 6.69 1.30
N HIS A 98 1.08 6.63 0.34
CA HIS A 98 1.25 7.27 -0.96
C HIS A 98 1.15 8.81 -0.91
N ALA A 99 0.65 9.38 0.19
CA ALA A 99 0.59 10.84 0.36
C ALA A 99 1.98 11.48 0.38
N ALA A 100 2.99 10.74 0.86
CA ALA A 100 4.37 11.23 0.96
C ALA A 100 5.21 10.97 -0.29
N TRP A 101 4.84 9.98 -1.10
CA TRP A 101 5.66 9.52 -2.24
C TRP A 101 5.25 10.09 -3.59
N GLY A 102 4.01 10.55 -3.73
CA GLY A 102 3.48 11.02 -5.02
C GLY A 102 3.99 12.39 -5.48
N ARG A 103 4.94 13.03 -4.78
CA ARG A 103 5.36 14.39 -5.10
C ARG A 103 6.82 14.56 -5.48
N ARG A 104 7.52 13.49 -5.81
CA ARG A 104 8.92 13.60 -6.25
C ARG A 104 9.12 13.74 -7.76
N SER A 105 8.05 13.71 -8.56
CA SER A 105 8.18 13.70 -10.01
C SER A 105 7.93 15.05 -10.70
N SER A 106 7.87 16.17 -9.97
CA SER A 106 7.69 17.48 -10.59
C SER A 106 8.80 18.47 -10.29
N ALA A 107 10.00 17.99 -9.99
CA ALA A 107 11.21 18.81 -9.90
C ALA A 107 12.23 18.32 -10.93
N ALA A 108 11.89 18.53 -12.20
CA ALA A 108 12.85 18.51 -13.30
C ALA A 108 12.65 19.78 -14.10
#